data_799c854cb6e8351d4fe38f2a089b8cd0
#
_entry.id   799c854cb6e8351d4fe38f2a089b8cd0
#
_cell.length_a   1.000
_cell.length_b   1.000
_cell.length_c   1.000
_cell.angle_alpha   90.00
_cell.angle_beta   90.00
_cell.angle_gamma   90.00
#
_symmetry.space_group_name_H-M   'P 1'
#
loop_
_entity.id
_entity.type
_entity.pdbx_description
1 polymer ?
#
loop_
_entity_poly.entity_id
_entity_poly.type
_entity_poly.pdbx_seq_one_letter_code
_entity_poly.pdbx_strand_id
1 'polypeptide(L)'
;MTNQDKPYTVVVGVSATSKSPGALAWARAQAEANGGRAIAVRVHQVALAAAGPSGSSSRPPQDTDSLRAQQHAQLARDVAEVLGDDHGVEIRVIHGSRRRGLLNEAREADLLVIGAPRRPSMSPLLAHRIVYAATCPVVVMPPSISGVPEPAISRSARSLGRAALRSAGTSGRPGYRPPSAPGD
;
A
#
# COMPACT_ATOMS: atom_id res chain seq x y z
N MET A 1 -25.74 -10.10 -18.37
CA MET A 1 -24.90 -11.31 -18.16
C MET A 1 -24.18 -11.12 -16.84
N THR A 2 -24.70 -11.71 -15.79
CA THR A 2 -24.17 -11.62 -14.43
C THR A 2 -22.91 -12.50 -14.34
N ASN A 3 -21.80 -11.88 -13.99
CA ASN A 3 -20.47 -12.50 -13.85
C ASN A 3 -20.43 -13.35 -12.55
N GLN A 4 -21.30 -14.38 -12.44
CA GLN A 4 -21.48 -15.17 -11.20
C GLN A 4 -20.46 -16.31 -11.03
N ASP A 5 -19.55 -16.54 -12.00
CA ASP A 5 -18.59 -17.65 -11.93
C ASP A 5 -17.18 -17.25 -11.47
N LYS A 6 -16.92 -15.95 -11.23
CA LYS A 6 -15.60 -15.49 -10.81
C LYS A 6 -15.57 -15.34 -9.29
N PRO A 7 -14.65 -16.03 -8.57
CA PRO A 7 -14.52 -15.86 -7.12
C PRO A 7 -14.11 -14.41 -6.80
N TYR A 8 -14.69 -13.85 -5.74
CA TYR A 8 -14.35 -12.53 -5.24
C TYR A 8 -12.84 -12.42 -5.02
N THR A 9 -12.21 -11.45 -5.65
CA THR A 9 -10.74 -11.36 -5.69
C THR A 9 -10.25 -10.07 -5.04
N VAL A 10 -9.46 -10.19 -3.98
CA VAL A 10 -8.83 -9.07 -3.29
C VAL A 10 -7.35 -9.04 -3.64
N VAL A 11 -6.89 -7.97 -4.27
CA VAL A 11 -5.46 -7.74 -4.54
C VAL A 11 -4.87 -6.88 -3.44
N VAL A 12 -3.74 -7.29 -2.86
CA VAL A 12 -3.02 -6.50 -1.86
C VAL A 12 -1.59 -6.20 -2.29
N GLY A 13 -1.26 -4.91 -2.33
CA GLY A 13 0.10 -4.44 -2.62
C GLY A 13 1.02 -4.59 -1.41
N VAL A 14 2.03 -5.44 -1.50
CA VAL A 14 2.98 -5.75 -0.42
C VAL A 14 4.29 -5.00 -0.60
N SER A 15 4.62 -4.15 0.36
CA SER A 15 5.90 -3.42 0.37
C SER A 15 7.06 -4.34 0.74
N ALA A 16 8.17 -4.26 0.00
CA ALA A 16 9.39 -4.99 0.34
C ALA A 16 10.00 -4.56 1.69
N THR A 17 9.75 -3.32 2.11
CA THR A 17 10.33 -2.77 3.35
C THR A 17 9.45 -3.02 4.57
N SER A 18 8.12 -2.89 4.41
CA SER A 18 7.17 -2.95 5.53
C SER A 18 6.41 -4.25 5.63
N LYS A 19 6.53 -5.12 4.64
CA LYS A 19 5.73 -6.35 4.50
C LYS A 19 4.21 -6.12 4.57
N SER A 20 3.74 -4.90 4.85
CA SER A 20 2.34 -4.47 4.92
C SER A 20 1.43 -5.40 5.76
N PRO A 21 1.78 -5.74 7.03
CA PRO A 21 1.10 -6.80 7.77
C PRO A 21 -0.39 -6.53 7.97
N GLY A 22 -0.78 -5.33 8.37
CA GLY A 22 -2.20 -4.99 8.55
C GLY A 22 -3.00 -5.04 7.24
N ALA A 23 -2.38 -4.65 6.11
CA ALA A 23 -3.04 -4.73 4.81
C ALA A 23 -3.21 -6.19 4.35
N LEU A 24 -2.21 -7.05 4.57
CA LEU A 24 -2.27 -8.48 4.27
C LEU A 24 -3.36 -9.18 5.10
N ALA A 25 -3.34 -9.00 6.42
CA ALA A 25 -4.32 -9.63 7.31
C ALA A 25 -5.75 -9.18 6.97
N TRP A 26 -5.94 -7.88 6.73
CA TRP A 26 -7.25 -7.35 6.37
C TRP A 26 -7.72 -7.85 5.00
N ALA A 27 -6.85 -7.88 3.99
CA ALA A 27 -7.18 -8.36 2.64
C ALA A 27 -7.57 -9.84 2.65
N ARG A 28 -6.85 -10.69 3.42
CA ARG A 28 -7.19 -12.09 3.61
C ARG A 28 -8.57 -12.24 4.25
N ALA A 29 -8.81 -11.57 5.38
CA ALA A 29 -10.10 -11.64 6.07
C ALA A 29 -11.26 -11.16 5.18
N GLN A 30 -11.04 -10.11 4.38
CA GLN A 30 -12.03 -9.60 3.43
C GLN A 30 -12.34 -10.61 2.31
N ALA A 31 -11.32 -11.31 1.79
CA ALA A 31 -11.50 -12.36 0.80
C ALA A 31 -12.28 -13.55 1.38
N GLU A 32 -11.90 -14.03 2.56
CA GLU A 32 -12.57 -15.12 3.28
C GLU A 32 -14.03 -14.79 3.57
N ALA A 33 -14.33 -13.59 4.06
CA ALA A 33 -15.69 -13.14 4.36
C ALA A 33 -16.61 -13.10 3.13
N ASN A 34 -16.05 -12.99 1.92
CA ASN A 34 -16.80 -12.97 0.65
C ASN A 34 -16.66 -14.28 -0.14
N GLY A 35 -16.16 -15.36 0.47
CA GLY A 35 -15.98 -16.65 -0.21
C GLY A 35 -15.03 -16.59 -1.41
N GLY A 36 -14.07 -15.69 -1.37
CA GLY A 36 -13.16 -15.40 -2.46
C GLY A 36 -11.70 -15.73 -2.14
N ARG A 37 -10.78 -15.08 -2.86
CA ARG A 37 -9.33 -15.29 -2.74
C ARG A 37 -8.59 -13.96 -2.58
N ALA A 38 -7.45 -14.02 -1.87
CA ALA A 38 -6.52 -12.90 -1.77
C ALA A 38 -5.28 -13.15 -2.63
N ILE A 39 -4.75 -12.11 -3.26
CA ILE A 39 -3.54 -12.13 -4.08
C ILE A 39 -2.56 -11.09 -3.54
N ALA A 40 -1.42 -11.54 -3.02
CA ALA A 40 -0.35 -10.67 -2.56
C ALA A 40 0.58 -10.30 -3.72
N VAL A 41 0.63 -9.02 -4.06
CA VAL A 41 1.39 -8.52 -5.19
C VAL A 41 2.56 -7.67 -4.72
N ARG A 42 3.76 -8.00 -5.18
CA ARG A 42 4.96 -7.15 -5.03
C ARG A 42 5.48 -6.72 -6.39
N VAL A 43 5.64 -5.40 -6.55
CA VAL A 43 6.19 -4.85 -7.79
C VAL A 43 7.64 -4.44 -7.57
N HIS A 44 8.55 -5.10 -8.28
CA HIS A 44 9.96 -4.75 -8.33
C HIS A 44 10.21 -3.75 -9.47
N GLN A 45 10.73 -2.58 -9.11
CA GLN A 45 11.15 -1.61 -10.12
C GLN A 45 12.42 -2.12 -10.78
N VAL A 46 12.38 -2.32 -12.08
CA VAL A 46 13.60 -2.49 -12.88
C VAL A 46 14.29 -1.14 -12.86
N ALA A 47 15.45 -1.06 -12.19
CA ALA A 47 16.32 0.08 -12.38
C ALA A 47 16.72 0.05 -13.85
N LEU A 48 16.23 0.99 -14.65
CA LEU A 48 16.86 1.31 -15.91
C LEU A 48 18.28 1.74 -15.53
N ALA A 49 19.25 0.83 -15.77
CA ALA A 49 20.64 1.23 -15.76
C ALA A 49 20.71 2.46 -16.65
N ALA A 50 21.07 3.61 -16.06
CA ALA A 50 21.32 4.79 -16.83
C ALA A 50 22.39 4.39 -17.86
N ALA A 51 21.98 4.28 -19.11
CA ALA A 51 22.89 4.13 -20.21
C ALA A 51 23.63 5.46 -20.31
N GLY A 52 24.70 5.58 -19.51
CA GLY A 52 25.69 6.60 -19.71
C GLY A 52 26.38 6.32 -21.05
N PRO A 53 26.85 7.33 -21.77
CA PRO A 53 27.46 7.17 -23.08
C PRO A 53 28.83 6.44 -23.07
N SER A 54 29.23 5.88 -21.95
CA SER A 54 30.45 5.10 -21.79
C SER A 54 30.10 3.64 -21.57
N GLY A 55 29.97 2.92 -22.67
CA GLY A 55 29.74 1.49 -22.68
C GLY A 55 30.83 0.71 -21.97
N SER A 56 30.51 0.12 -20.86
CA SER A 56 31.13 -1.08 -20.30
C SER A 56 30.41 -1.45 -19.00
N SER A 57 29.18 -1.84 -19.07
CA SER A 57 28.59 -2.61 -17.98
C SER A 57 28.81 -4.11 -18.28
N SER A 58 29.99 -4.58 -17.96
CA SER A 58 30.28 -6.02 -17.83
C SER A 58 29.63 -6.57 -16.55
N ARG A 59 28.32 -6.39 -16.42
CA ARG A 59 27.56 -7.18 -15.48
C ARG A 59 27.14 -8.44 -16.22
N PRO A 60 27.54 -9.63 -15.76
CA PRO A 60 27.05 -10.86 -16.37
C PRO A 60 25.55 -10.84 -16.46
N PRO A 61 24.94 -11.40 -17.50
CA PRO A 61 23.49 -11.54 -17.57
C PRO A 61 23.06 -12.31 -16.32
N GLN A 62 22.51 -11.61 -15.35
CA GLN A 62 21.91 -12.28 -14.20
C GLN A 62 20.78 -13.10 -14.78
N ASP A 63 20.80 -14.38 -14.47
CA ASP A 63 19.74 -15.31 -14.84
C ASP A 63 18.40 -14.71 -14.32
N THR A 64 17.63 -14.18 -15.25
CA THR A 64 16.40 -13.45 -14.95
C THR A 64 15.41 -14.34 -14.25
N ASP A 65 15.47 -15.64 -14.52
CA ASP A 65 14.55 -16.62 -13.95
C ASP A 65 14.94 -16.96 -12.51
N SER A 66 16.24 -17.10 -12.22
CA SER A 66 16.69 -17.29 -10.84
C SER A 66 16.39 -16.07 -9.97
N LEU A 67 16.52 -14.85 -10.49
CA LEU A 67 16.15 -13.64 -9.78
C LEU A 67 14.64 -13.57 -9.48
N ARG A 68 13.81 -13.94 -10.46
CA ARG A 68 12.36 -13.99 -10.28
C ARG A 68 11.97 -15.03 -9.24
N ALA A 69 12.55 -16.22 -9.29
CA ALA A 69 12.33 -17.28 -8.31
C ALA A 69 12.71 -16.82 -6.89
N GLN A 70 13.85 -16.15 -6.75
CA GLN A 70 14.30 -15.59 -5.47
C GLN A 70 13.34 -14.53 -4.94
N GLN A 71 12.86 -13.61 -5.79
CA GLN A 71 11.91 -12.58 -5.40
C GLN A 71 10.54 -13.14 -5.01
N HIS A 72 10.10 -14.18 -5.71
CA HIS A 72 8.88 -14.90 -5.39
C HIS A 72 9.00 -15.61 -4.02
N ALA A 73 10.08 -16.35 -3.80
CA ALA A 73 10.35 -17.02 -2.53
C ALA A 73 10.47 -16.01 -1.37
N GLN A 74 11.04 -14.82 -1.62
CA GLN A 74 11.11 -13.76 -0.60
C GLN A 74 9.71 -13.22 -0.26
N LEU A 75 8.86 -12.98 -1.25
CA LEU A 75 7.49 -12.52 -0.99
C LEU A 75 6.68 -13.58 -0.26
N ALA A 76 6.80 -14.85 -0.64
CA ALA A 76 6.13 -15.97 0.04
C ALA A 76 6.53 -16.05 1.53
N ARG A 77 7.83 -15.94 1.84
CA ARG A 77 8.31 -15.89 3.24
C ARG A 77 7.75 -14.69 4.01
N ASP A 78 7.73 -13.52 3.39
CA ASP A 78 7.21 -12.30 4.03
C ASP A 78 5.70 -12.41 4.31
N VAL A 79 4.95 -13.09 3.44
CA VAL A 79 3.52 -13.35 3.64
C VAL A 79 3.30 -14.40 4.73
N ALA A 80 4.07 -15.50 4.71
CA ALA A 80 4.01 -16.54 5.72
C ALA A 80 4.39 -16.01 7.12
N GLU A 81 5.37 -15.13 7.22
CA GLU A 81 5.74 -14.47 8.48
C GLU A 81 4.59 -13.66 9.09
N VAL A 82 3.73 -13.09 8.24
CA VAL A 82 2.60 -12.25 8.69
C VAL A 82 1.34 -13.07 8.97
N LEU A 83 1.06 -14.07 8.13
CA LEU A 83 -0.23 -14.77 8.12
C LEU A 83 -0.15 -16.22 8.59
N GLY A 84 1.07 -16.75 8.79
CA GLY A 84 1.33 -18.17 9.01
C GLY A 84 1.51 -18.92 7.68
N ASP A 85 2.00 -20.17 7.75
CA ASP A 85 2.32 -20.96 6.55
C ASP A 85 1.07 -21.37 5.76
N ASP A 86 -0.04 -21.64 6.44
CA ASP A 86 -1.31 -22.01 5.83
C ASP A 86 -2.20 -20.77 5.55
N HIS A 87 -1.63 -19.81 4.82
CA HIS A 87 -2.32 -18.52 4.58
C HIS A 87 -3.33 -18.53 3.42
N GLY A 88 -3.25 -19.49 2.48
CA GLY A 88 -4.15 -19.57 1.32
C GLY A 88 -4.10 -18.35 0.37
N VAL A 89 -3.10 -17.47 0.50
CA VAL A 89 -2.93 -16.26 -0.31
C VAL A 89 -2.05 -16.56 -1.51
N GLU A 90 -2.51 -16.20 -2.71
CA GLU A 90 -1.72 -16.32 -3.94
C GLU A 90 -0.59 -15.30 -3.97
N ILE A 91 0.61 -15.71 -4.40
CA ILE A 91 1.80 -14.87 -4.45
C ILE A 91 2.09 -14.45 -5.89
N ARG A 92 2.21 -13.14 -6.14
CA ARG A 92 2.59 -12.62 -7.46
C ARG A 92 3.71 -11.59 -7.36
N VAL A 93 4.72 -11.76 -8.20
CA VAL A 93 5.82 -10.81 -8.38
C VAL A 93 5.75 -10.19 -9.76
N ILE A 94 5.76 -8.87 -9.82
CA ILE A 94 5.67 -8.09 -11.05
C ILE A 94 6.92 -7.22 -11.19
N HIS A 95 7.42 -7.10 -12.41
CA HIS A 95 8.53 -6.20 -12.72
C HIS A 95 8.03 -4.97 -13.47
N GLY A 96 8.50 -3.80 -13.07
CA GLY A 96 8.18 -2.53 -13.72
C GLY A 96 7.67 -1.45 -12.78
N SER A 97 6.80 -0.58 -13.29
CA SER A 97 6.24 0.52 -12.51
C SER A 97 5.23 0.03 -11.47
N ARG A 98 5.41 0.40 -10.20
CA ARG A 98 4.48 0.07 -9.11
C ARG A 98 3.04 0.42 -9.43
N ARG A 99 2.83 1.63 -9.96
CA ARG A 99 1.48 2.09 -10.33
C ARG A 99 0.87 1.19 -11.38
N ARG A 100 1.58 0.96 -12.49
CA ARG A 100 1.06 0.13 -13.60
C ARG A 100 0.82 -1.31 -13.16
N GLY A 101 1.77 -1.90 -12.44
CA GLY A 101 1.63 -3.27 -11.96
C GLY A 101 0.39 -3.45 -11.09
N LEU A 102 0.20 -2.60 -10.08
CA LEU A 102 -0.97 -2.68 -9.20
C LEU A 102 -2.28 -2.40 -9.94
N LEU A 103 -2.31 -1.43 -10.84
CA LEU A 103 -3.52 -1.13 -11.63
C LEU A 103 -3.87 -2.25 -12.61
N ASN A 104 -2.89 -2.94 -13.18
CA ASN A 104 -3.15 -4.08 -14.06
C ASN A 104 -3.77 -5.25 -13.28
N GLU A 105 -3.24 -5.57 -12.10
CA GLU A 105 -3.83 -6.60 -11.24
C GLU A 105 -5.24 -6.21 -10.75
N ALA A 106 -5.44 -4.93 -10.50
CA ALA A 106 -6.73 -4.39 -10.07
C ALA A 106 -7.84 -4.48 -11.14
N ARG A 107 -7.49 -4.63 -12.41
CA ARG A 107 -8.50 -4.73 -13.49
C ARG A 107 -9.41 -5.94 -13.37
N GLU A 108 -8.88 -7.01 -12.82
CA GLU A 108 -9.60 -8.27 -12.62
C GLU A 108 -9.96 -8.52 -11.15
N ALA A 109 -9.69 -7.56 -10.28
CA ALA A 109 -9.99 -7.64 -8.87
C ALA A 109 -11.31 -6.92 -8.53
N ASP A 110 -11.95 -7.39 -7.47
CA ASP A 110 -13.11 -6.73 -6.89
C ASP A 110 -12.69 -5.68 -5.85
N LEU A 111 -11.47 -5.79 -5.35
CA LEU A 111 -10.91 -4.86 -4.36
C LEU A 111 -9.39 -4.79 -4.45
N LEU A 112 -8.84 -3.57 -4.37
CA LEU A 112 -7.42 -3.32 -4.24
C LEU A 112 -7.09 -2.75 -2.86
N VAL A 113 -6.16 -3.37 -2.15
CA VAL A 113 -5.67 -2.93 -0.84
C VAL A 113 -4.23 -2.47 -0.95
N ILE A 114 -3.93 -1.28 -0.48
CA ILE A 114 -2.57 -0.73 -0.46
C ILE A 114 -2.24 -0.13 0.91
N GLY A 115 -1.00 -0.26 1.34
CA GLY A 115 -0.51 0.44 2.52
C GLY A 115 -0.19 1.91 2.20
N ALA A 116 -0.55 2.83 3.09
CA ALA A 116 -0.12 4.21 2.99
C ALA A 116 1.40 4.34 3.20
N PRO A 117 2.07 5.32 2.56
CA PRO A 117 3.49 5.53 2.73
C PRO A 117 3.81 5.93 4.18
N ARG A 118 4.89 5.38 4.73
CA ARG A 118 5.33 5.64 6.12
C ARG A 118 5.84 7.05 6.36
N ARG A 119 6.35 7.69 5.33
CA ARG A 119 6.86 9.06 5.39
C ARG A 119 5.94 9.97 4.58
N PRO A 120 5.55 11.14 5.13
CA PRO A 120 4.79 12.13 4.38
C PRO A 120 5.63 12.76 3.24
N SER A 121 6.89 12.31 3.05
CA SER A 121 7.77 12.80 2.03
C SER A 121 7.38 12.28 0.65
N MET A 122 7.11 13.20 -0.25
CA MET A 122 7.19 13.11 -1.73
C MET A 122 6.42 12.02 -2.48
N SER A 123 5.75 11.07 -1.84
CA SER A 123 4.93 10.08 -2.53
C SER A 123 3.52 9.83 -1.95
N PRO A 124 2.81 10.83 -1.42
CA PRO A 124 1.36 10.72 -1.27
C PRO A 124 0.70 10.52 -2.64
N LEU A 125 1.41 10.85 -3.70
CA LEU A 125 0.97 10.77 -5.09
C LEU A 125 0.72 9.34 -5.58
N LEU A 126 1.36 8.30 -5.00
CA LEU A 126 1.13 6.94 -5.50
C LEU A 126 -0.28 6.45 -5.13
N ALA A 127 -0.67 6.54 -3.86
CA ALA A 127 -2.00 6.14 -3.42
C ALA A 127 -3.09 6.95 -4.14
N HIS A 128 -2.92 8.28 -4.19
CA HIS A 128 -3.81 9.18 -4.91
C HIS A 128 -3.94 8.79 -6.39
N ARG A 129 -2.83 8.60 -7.11
CA ARG A 129 -2.84 8.19 -8.53
C ARG A 129 -3.43 6.80 -8.76
N ILE A 130 -3.36 5.91 -7.79
CA ILE A 130 -4.00 4.60 -7.86
C ILE A 130 -5.51 4.74 -7.67
N VAL A 131 -5.95 5.47 -6.64
CA VAL A 131 -7.39 5.69 -6.36
C VAL A 131 -8.12 6.27 -7.56
N TYR A 132 -7.52 7.24 -8.25
CA TYR A 132 -8.16 7.86 -9.42
C TYR A 132 -8.10 7.04 -10.71
N ALA A 133 -7.26 6.02 -10.77
CA ALA A 133 -7.06 5.24 -12.00
C ALA A 133 -7.48 3.76 -11.86
N ALA A 134 -7.86 3.34 -10.66
CA ALA A 134 -8.31 1.99 -10.42
C ALA A 134 -9.72 1.75 -11.01
N THR A 135 -9.94 0.54 -11.47
CA THR A 135 -11.23 0.07 -12.01
C THR A 135 -12.09 -0.63 -10.96
N CYS A 136 -11.55 -0.81 -9.76
CA CYS A 136 -12.24 -1.39 -8.60
C CYS A 136 -12.09 -0.46 -7.37
N PRO A 137 -12.87 -0.65 -6.31
CA PRO A 137 -12.68 0.03 -5.03
C PRO A 137 -11.25 -0.13 -4.49
N VAL A 138 -10.73 0.92 -3.86
CA VAL A 138 -9.37 0.93 -3.29
C VAL A 138 -9.42 1.24 -1.80
N VAL A 139 -8.86 0.37 -1.01
CA VAL A 139 -8.64 0.58 0.43
C VAL A 139 -7.20 0.99 0.67
N VAL A 140 -7.01 2.15 1.31
CA VAL A 140 -5.70 2.65 1.71
C VAL A 140 -5.54 2.47 3.22
N MET A 141 -4.68 1.52 3.62
CA MET A 141 -4.43 1.20 5.03
C MET A 141 -3.44 2.20 5.63
N PRO A 142 -3.84 3.00 6.62
CA PRO A 142 -2.93 3.96 7.25
C PRO A 142 -1.83 3.24 8.06
N PRO A 143 -0.65 3.86 8.25
CA PRO A 143 0.49 3.25 8.95
C PRO A 143 0.17 2.82 10.38
N SER A 144 -0.71 3.54 11.07
CA SER A 144 -1.15 3.25 12.44
C SER A 144 -1.90 1.92 12.58
N ILE A 145 -2.58 1.49 11.52
CA ILE A 145 -3.32 0.22 11.49
C ILE A 145 -2.48 -0.90 10.89
N SER A 146 -1.44 -0.57 10.12
CA SER A 146 -0.60 -1.57 9.47
C SER A 146 0.37 -2.32 10.40
N GLY A 147 0.27 -2.17 11.73
CA GLY A 147 1.12 -2.87 12.70
C GLY A 147 2.59 -2.46 12.69
N VAL A 148 2.94 -1.40 11.98
CA VAL A 148 4.30 -0.91 11.87
C VAL A 148 4.48 0.29 12.79
N PRO A 149 5.49 0.30 13.70
CA PRO A 149 5.75 1.43 14.58
C PRO A 149 5.93 2.73 13.76
N GLU A 150 5.16 3.76 14.09
CA GLU A 150 5.36 5.06 13.49
C GLU A 150 6.71 5.65 13.93
N PRO A 151 7.52 6.16 12.99
CA PRO A 151 8.72 6.88 13.38
C PRO A 151 8.35 8.10 14.24
N ALA A 152 9.17 8.38 15.26
CA ALA A 152 8.92 9.44 16.24
C ALA A 152 8.63 10.81 15.58
N ILE A 153 9.28 11.10 14.46
CA ILE A 153 9.10 12.33 13.67
C ILE A 153 7.66 12.49 13.12
N SER A 154 7.01 11.41 12.71
CA SER A 154 5.63 11.50 12.20
C SER A 154 4.62 11.71 13.33
N ARG A 155 4.90 11.23 14.54
CA ARG A 155 4.10 11.52 15.74
C ARG A 155 4.19 12.98 16.12
N SER A 156 5.39 13.56 16.09
CA SER A 156 5.63 14.98 16.39
C SER A 156 4.97 15.90 15.35
N ALA A 157 5.07 15.58 14.07
CA ALA A 157 4.42 16.35 13.01
C ALA A 157 2.88 16.35 13.12
N ARG A 158 2.27 15.22 13.54
CA ARG A 158 0.83 15.17 13.79
C ARG A 158 0.39 15.97 15.00
N SER A 159 1.19 15.99 16.08
CA SER A 159 0.89 16.80 17.25
C SER A 159 0.97 18.30 16.93
N LEU A 160 1.97 18.72 16.17
CA LEU A 160 2.09 20.09 15.68
C LEU A 160 0.95 20.50 14.74
N GLY A 161 0.58 19.61 13.80
CA GLY A 161 -0.54 19.83 12.89
C GLY A 161 -1.88 19.95 13.64
N ARG A 162 -2.12 19.14 14.67
CA ARG A 162 -3.33 19.25 15.50
C ARG A 162 -3.32 20.52 16.35
N ALA A 163 -2.16 20.94 16.85
CA ALA A 163 -2.03 22.21 17.58
C ALA A 163 -2.29 23.41 16.66
N ALA A 164 -1.73 23.39 15.44
CA ALA A 164 -1.96 24.43 14.44
C ALA A 164 -3.45 24.50 14.00
N LEU A 165 -4.10 23.36 13.82
CA LEU A 165 -5.53 23.32 13.48
C LEU A 165 -6.41 23.82 14.63
N ARG A 166 -6.05 23.55 15.88
CA ARG A 166 -6.76 24.09 17.04
C ARG A 166 -6.59 25.61 17.16
N SER A 167 -5.37 26.11 16.96
CA SER A 167 -5.11 27.57 16.98
C SER A 167 -5.77 28.29 15.80
N ALA A 168 -5.78 27.70 14.61
CA ALA A 168 -6.48 28.26 13.45
C ALA A 168 -8.02 28.22 13.62
N GLY A 169 -8.54 27.21 14.30
CA GLY A 169 -9.98 27.13 14.59
C GLY A 169 -10.46 28.13 15.64
N THR A 170 -9.55 28.67 16.48
CA THR A 170 -9.84 29.74 17.46
C THR A 170 -9.55 31.14 16.91
N SER A 171 -8.82 31.27 15.82
CA SER A 171 -8.50 32.54 15.20
C SER A 171 -9.56 32.92 14.15
N GLY A 172 -10.65 33.50 14.61
CA GLY A 172 -11.43 34.44 13.81
C GLY A 172 -12.17 33.87 12.60
N ARG A 173 -13.34 33.27 12.83
CA ARG A 173 -14.47 33.55 11.94
C ARG A 173 -15.01 34.93 12.34
N PRO A 174 -15.01 35.90 11.45
CA PRO A 174 -15.70 37.18 11.71
C PRO A 174 -17.17 36.85 12.03
N GLY A 175 -17.60 37.21 13.25
CA GLY A 175 -18.99 36.96 13.69
C GLY A 175 -19.26 35.76 14.61
N TYR A 176 -18.27 34.91 14.92
CA TYR A 176 -18.44 33.86 15.93
C TYR A 176 -18.23 34.40 17.34
N ARG A 177 -19.33 34.50 18.09
CA ARG A 177 -19.31 34.79 19.52
C ARG A 177 -19.51 33.46 20.25
N PRO A 178 -18.53 32.96 21.02
CA PRO A 178 -18.73 31.71 21.78
C PRO A 178 -19.85 31.92 22.78
N PRO A 179 -20.67 30.89 23.04
CA PRO A 179 -21.68 30.97 24.10
C PRO A 179 -20.99 31.24 25.45
N SER A 180 -21.53 32.21 26.20
CA SER A 180 -21.07 32.51 27.55
C SER A 180 -21.20 31.24 28.41
N ALA A 181 -20.14 30.91 29.17
CA ALA A 181 -20.21 29.85 30.15
C ALA A 181 -21.38 30.17 31.15
N PRO A 182 -22.19 29.16 31.54
CA PRO A 182 -23.16 29.36 32.59
C PRO A 182 -22.41 29.76 33.87
N GLY A 183 -22.75 30.96 34.38
CA GLY A 183 -22.22 31.47 35.62
C GLY A 183 -22.69 30.62 36.80
N ASP A 184 -21.79 30.45 37.77
CA ASP A 184 -22.06 29.91 39.10
C ASP A 184 -23.21 30.66 39.80
#